data_07e65c6d3a47d773015059e9e2fbfadb
#
_entry.id   07e65c6d3a47d773015059e9e2fbfadb
#
_cell.length_a   1.000
_cell.length_b   1.000
_cell.length_c   1.000
_cell.angle_alpha   90.00
_cell.angle_beta   90.00
_cell.angle_gamma   90.00
#
_symmetry.space_group_name_H-M   'P 1'
#
loop_
_entity.id
_entity.type
_entity.pdbx_description
1 polymer ?
#
loop_
_entity_poly.entity_id
_entity_poly.type
_entity_poly.pdbx_seq_one_letter_code
_entity_poly.pdbx_strand_id
1 'polypeptide(L)'
;MKKDILTRVMSKSPEIYFNKDNKIAFISDCHRGDGTYKDDLMPNANIYMTALNYYYRNNFTYIEIGDGDELWKVKNIEDIYNTYPDIFKLLLKFKYDNRLYMLYGNHDEIKATKKFKHMIDRIDRNEEENDVYNLFHDLPIYEGLVLNYEDLKRLFVIHGHQVDKINYNLEPFASFIVRYVWSFLEGHLGFKNGTSPARSNTKRKKVDKKLQQWVKLNNQPIVAGHTHRSRLPQPDEIPYFNDGCCIHPYSVSSIEIEKGKISLIKWSIKSLENGVLTVRREIIGGPELLVNYKII
;
A
#
# COMPACT_ATOMS: atom_id res chain seq x y z
N MET A 1 -18.82 20.26 -16.56
CA MET A 1 -18.88 19.15 -15.59
C MET A 1 -17.56 19.06 -14.82
N LYS A 2 -17.57 19.13 -13.48
CA LYS A 2 -16.36 18.84 -12.70
C LYS A 2 -16.01 17.38 -12.96
N LYS A 3 -14.79 17.11 -13.48
CA LYS A 3 -14.28 15.73 -13.57
C LYS A 3 -14.33 15.10 -12.18
N ASP A 4 -14.79 13.86 -12.11
CA ASP A 4 -14.72 13.04 -10.90
C ASP A 4 -13.29 12.95 -10.39
N ILE A 5 -13.11 12.79 -9.07
CA ILE A 5 -11.81 12.85 -8.43
C ILE A 5 -10.83 11.81 -8.98
N LEU A 6 -11.29 10.55 -9.16
CA LEU A 6 -10.45 9.47 -9.67
C LEU A 6 -10.01 9.73 -11.11
N THR A 7 -10.92 10.26 -11.95
CA THR A 7 -10.58 10.65 -13.32
C THR A 7 -9.54 11.78 -13.34
N ARG A 8 -9.59 12.70 -12.37
CA ARG A 8 -8.58 13.75 -12.22
C ARG A 8 -7.23 13.17 -11.79
N VAL A 9 -7.21 12.26 -10.81
CA VAL A 9 -6.00 11.60 -10.35
C VAL A 9 -5.38 10.82 -11.49
N MET A 10 -6.15 9.96 -12.17
CA MET A 10 -5.67 9.16 -13.29
C MET A 10 -5.05 10.01 -14.41
N SER A 11 -5.66 11.17 -14.73
CA SER A 11 -5.14 12.06 -15.79
C SER A 11 -3.80 12.73 -15.45
N LYS A 12 -3.35 12.67 -14.19
CA LYS A 12 -2.07 13.20 -13.71
C LYS A 12 -1.08 12.12 -13.32
N SER A 13 -1.52 10.87 -13.30
CA SER A 13 -0.69 9.73 -12.91
C SER A 13 0.33 9.43 -14.00
N PRO A 14 1.59 9.14 -13.65
CA PRO A 14 2.57 8.66 -14.61
C PRO A 14 2.15 7.30 -15.17
N GLU A 15 2.58 7.03 -16.40
CA GLU A 15 2.33 5.79 -17.10
C GLU A 15 3.60 4.91 -17.07
N ILE A 16 3.42 3.64 -16.74
CA ILE A 16 4.47 2.64 -16.72
C ILE A 16 4.05 1.51 -17.65
N TYR A 17 4.97 1.12 -18.53
CA TYR A 17 4.73 0.05 -19.48
C TYR A 17 5.33 -1.26 -18.96
N PHE A 18 4.60 -2.34 -19.10
CA PHE A 18 5.05 -3.67 -18.73
C PHE A 18 4.48 -4.74 -19.67
N ASN A 19 5.12 -5.89 -19.70
CA ASN A 19 4.76 -7.02 -20.53
C ASN A 19 4.75 -8.32 -19.71
N LYS A 20 4.55 -9.45 -20.38
CA LYS A 20 4.49 -10.78 -19.74
C LYS A 20 5.77 -11.20 -19.00
N ASP A 21 6.92 -10.60 -19.34
CA ASP A 21 8.21 -10.94 -18.73
C ASP A 21 8.45 -10.16 -17.42
N ASN A 22 7.68 -9.09 -17.19
CA ASN A 22 7.75 -8.31 -15.97
C ASN A 22 6.96 -9.00 -14.84
N LYS A 23 7.48 -8.84 -13.63
CA LYS A 23 6.83 -9.28 -12.39
C LYS A 23 6.57 -8.06 -11.51
N ILE A 24 5.36 -7.92 -11.03
CA ILE A 24 4.94 -6.78 -10.21
C ILE A 24 4.26 -7.30 -8.95
N ALA A 25 4.64 -6.76 -7.79
CA ALA A 25 3.98 -7.02 -6.52
C ALA A 25 3.41 -5.73 -5.94
N PHE A 26 2.16 -5.77 -5.50
CA PHE A 26 1.46 -4.67 -4.87
C PHE A 26 1.21 -5.00 -3.40
N ILE A 27 1.58 -4.08 -2.52
CA ILE A 27 1.27 -4.14 -1.08
C ILE A 27 0.89 -2.74 -0.61
N SER A 28 -0.12 -2.65 0.25
CA SER A 28 -0.55 -1.42 0.92
C SER A 28 -0.77 -1.62 2.41
N ASP A 29 -1.15 -0.53 3.07
CA ASP A 29 -1.67 -0.56 4.44
C ASP A 29 -0.75 -1.33 5.39
N CYS A 30 0.56 -1.04 5.32
CA CYS A 30 1.57 -1.60 6.21
C CYS A 30 1.51 -0.93 7.58
N HIS A 31 1.27 0.39 7.63
CA HIS A 31 1.22 1.19 8.85
C HIS A 31 2.44 0.95 9.76
N ARG A 32 3.65 0.98 9.16
CA ARG A 32 4.91 0.89 9.92
C ARG A 32 4.95 2.02 10.94
N GLY A 33 5.06 1.69 12.20
CA GLY A 33 5.11 2.63 13.31
C GLY A 33 6.48 2.68 14.00
N ASP A 34 6.48 3.10 15.25
CA ASP A 34 7.69 3.33 16.07
C ASP A 34 7.95 2.21 17.11
N GLY A 35 7.40 1.01 16.90
CA GLY A 35 7.54 -0.13 17.81
C GLY A 35 6.71 -0.02 19.08
N THR A 36 5.89 1.02 19.23
CA THR A 36 4.98 1.21 20.35
C THR A 36 3.55 0.76 19.99
N TYR A 37 2.58 1.07 20.85
CA TYR A 37 1.15 0.84 20.56
C TYR A 37 0.63 1.56 19.31
N LYS A 38 1.42 2.46 18.73
CA LYS A 38 1.12 3.16 17.46
C LYS A 38 1.47 2.35 16.22
N ASP A 39 2.12 1.23 16.41
CA ASP A 39 2.67 0.38 15.34
C ASP A 39 1.75 -0.79 15.04
N ASP A 40 1.02 -0.67 13.95
CA ASP A 40 0.08 -1.71 13.54
C ASP A 40 0.78 -2.86 12.76
N LEU A 41 1.99 -2.63 12.19
CA LEU A 41 2.77 -3.66 11.48
C LEU A 41 3.48 -4.63 12.41
N MET A 42 3.86 -4.21 13.61
CA MET A 42 4.77 -4.93 14.49
C MET A 42 4.48 -6.44 14.61
N PRO A 43 3.22 -6.91 14.77
CA PRO A 43 2.92 -8.34 14.84
C PRO A 43 3.23 -9.12 13.55
N ASN A 44 3.30 -8.44 12.42
CA ASN A 44 3.48 -9.02 11.09
C ASN A 44 4.81 -8.63 10.42
N ALA A 45 5.68 -7.89 11.10
CA ALA A 45 6.93 -7.37 10.53
C ALA A 45 7.79 -8.46 9.87
N ASN A 46 7.92 -9.61 10.52
CA ASN A 46 8.68 -10.73 9.97
C ASN A 46 8.01 -11.37 8.73
N ILE A 47 6.68 -11.40 8.69
CA ILE A 47 5.92 -11.90 7.54
C ILE A 47 6.12 -10.94 6.35
N TYR A 48 5.96 -9.64 6.60
CA TYR A 48 6.17 -8.60 5.60
C TYR A 48 7.61 -8.58 5.06
N MET A 49 8.60 -8.65 5.96
CA MET A 49 10.01 -8.74 5.58
C MET A 49 10.31 -9.99 4.72
N THR A 50 9.67 -11.13 5.06
CA THR A 50 9.81 -12.36 4.27
C THR A 50 9.21 -12.18 2.87
N ALA A 51 8.04 -11.55 2.76
CA ALA A 51 7.40 -11.26 1.48
C ALA A 51 8.26 -10.31 0.62
N LEU A 52 8.77 -9.21 1.20
CA LEU A 52 9.65 -8.28 0.49
C LEU A 52 10.93 -8.95 -0.01
N ASN A 53 11.59 -9.77 0.83
CA ASN A 53 12.78 -10.53 0.42
C ASN A 53 12.49 -11.49 -0.73
N TYR A 54 11.35 -12.16 -0.70
CA TYR A 54 10.93 -13.02 -1.80
C TYR A 54 10.77 -12.22 -3.09
N TYR A 55 10.07 -11.08 -3.04
CA TYR A 55 9.87 -10.22 -4.21
C TYR A 55 11.19 -9.67 -4.75
N TYR A 56 12.08 -9.23 -3.88
CA TYR A 56 13.39 -8.76 -4.28
C TYR A 56 14.21 -9.83 -5.01
N ARG A 57 14.34 -11.02 -4.40
CA ARG A 57 15.13 -12.15 -4.95
C ARG A 57 14.55 -12.74 -6.23
N ASN A 58 13.25 -12.62 -6.45
CA ASN A 58 12.56 -13.13 -7.64
C ASN A 58 12.34 -12.05 -8.71
N ASN A 59 13.04 -10.92 -8.61
CA ASN A 59 13.03 -9.82 -9.60
C ASN A 59 11.66 -9.19 -9.81
N PHE A 60 10.84 -9.08 -8.77
CA PHE A 60 9.61 -8.29 -8.84
C PHE A 60 9.93 -6.79 -8.77
N THR A 61 9.16 -5.99 -9.49
CA THR A 61 8.98 -4.58 -9.20
C THR A 61 7.99 -4.47 -8.04
N TYR A 62 8.36 -3.74 -7.00
CA TYR A 62 7.53 -3.54 -5.83
C TYR A 62 6.81 -2.19 -5.93
N ILE A 63 5.49 -2.22 -5.81
CA ILE A 63 4.64 -1.02 -5.78
C ILE A 63 3.94 -0.96 -4.42
N GLU A 64 4.35 0.00 -3.59
CA GLU A 64 3.67 0.30 -2.33
C GLU A 64 2.48 1.22 -2.60
N ILE A 65 1.24 0.75 -2.35
CA ILE A 65 0.01 1.47 -2.72
C ILE A 65 -0.50 2.35 -1.56
N GLY A 66 0.38 3.03 -0.84
CA GLY A 66 0.03 3.96 0.23
C GLY A 66 -0.21 3.33 1.60
N ASP A 67 -0.31 4.19 2.61
CA ASP A 67 -0.36 3.81 4.03
C ASP A 67 0.77 2.85 4.42
N GLY A 68 1.94 3.06 3.81
CA GLY A 68 3.16 2.32 4.13
C GLY A 68 3.67 2.68 5.52
N ASP A 69 3.67 3.96 5.87
CA ASP A 69 4.15 4.49 7.15
C ASP A 69 3.04 5.21 7.93
N GLU A 70 2.98 4.99 9.25
CA GLU A 70 1.95 5.53 10.15
C GLU A 70 2.30 6.98 10.59
N LEU A 71 2.36 7.90 9.64
CA LEU A 71 2.75 9.30 9.88
C LEU A 71 1.62 10.16 10.47
N TRP A 72 0.44 9.60 10.70
CA TRP A 72 -0.58 10.26 11.52
C TRP A 72 -0.26 10.19 13.02
N LYS A 73 0.27 9.06 13.51
CA LYS A 73 0.59 8.83 14.91
C LYS A 73 2.05 9.12 15.25
N VAL A 74 2.97 8.86 14.31
CA VAL A 74 4.42 9.06 14.44
C VAL A 74 4.82 10.32 13.67
N LYS A 75 5.61 11.20 14.31
CA LYS A 75 5.97 12.50 13.70
C LYS A 75 7.14 12.39 12.74
N ASN A 76 8.12 11.57 13.09
CA ASN A 76 9.40 11.50 12.39
C ASN A 76 9.53 10.17 11.70
N ILE A 77 9.94 10.19 10.45
CA ILE A 77 10.20 8.99 9.67
C ILE A 77 11.39 8.19 10.22
N GLU A 78 12.34 8.89 10.89
CA GLU A 78 13.51 8.27 11.53
C GLU A 78 13.11 7.36 12.69
N ASP A 79 12.05 7.68 13.45
CA ASP A 79 11.55 6.81 14.53
C ASP A 79 11.02 5.47 13.94
N ILE A 80 10.39 5.53 12.77
CA ILE A 80 9.94 4.35 12.03
C ILE A 80 11.13 3.57 11.48
N TYR A 81 12.13 4.26 10.90
CA TYR A 81 13.36 3.64 10.42
C TYR A 81 14.09 2.90 11.53
N ASN A 82 14.25 3.52 12.70
CA ASN A 82 14.92 2.90 13.85
C ASN A 82 14.25 1.60 14.31
N THR A 83 12.95 1.47 14.05
CA THR A 83 12.18 0.24 14.33
C THR A 83 12.39 -0.81 13.24
N TYR A 84 12.49 -0.38 11.98
CA TYR A 84 12.52 -1.26 10.80
C TYR A 84 13.69 -1.03 9.85
N PRO A 85 14.95 -0.94 10.33
CA PRO A 85 16.09 -0.58 9.47
C PRO A 85 16.27 -1.56 8.31
N ASP A 86 16.06 -2.86 8.53
CA ASP A 86 16.22 -3.87 7.48
C ASP A 86 15.16 -3.75 6.38
N ILE A 87 13.93 -3.32 6.71
CA ILE A 87 12.88 -3.06 5.71
C ILE A 87 13.28 -1.88 4.84
N PHE A 88 13.73 -0.77 5.43
CA PHE A 88 14.16 0.41 4.69
C PHE A 88 15.38 0.12 3.81
N LYS A 89 16.36 -0.63 4.32
CA LYS A 89 17.50 -1.10 3.51
C LYS A 89 17.06 -1.94 2.31
N LEU A 90 16.05 -2.78 2.49
CA LEU A 90 15.53 -3.58 1.38
C LEU A 90 14.75 -2.73 0.37
N LEU A 91 13.94 -1.77 0.83
CA LEU A 91 13.27 -0.80 -0.05
C LEU A 91 14.29 0.04 -0.83
N LEU A 92 15.39 0.44 -0.20
CA LEU A 92 16.49 1.15 -0.84
C LEU A 92 17.15 0.30 -1.95
N LYS A 93 17.32 -1.01 -1.73
CA LYS A 93 17.79 -1.93 -2.79
C LYS A 93 16.84 -1.98 -3.98
N PHE A 94 15.52 -2.07 -3.73
CA PHE A 94 14.53 -1.98 -4.81
C PHE A 94 14.65 -0.67 -5.58
N LYS A 95 14.86 0.45 -4.89
CA LYS A 95 15.06 1.77 -5.51
C LYS A 95 16.29 1.79 -6.41
N TYR A 96 17.45 1.34 -5.92
CA TYR A 96 18.70 1.31 -6.70
C TYR A 96 18.61 0.42 -7.93
N ASP A 97 17.81 -0.64 -7.87
CA ASP A 97 17.52 -1.50 -9.01
C ASP A 97 16.42 -0.92 -9.94
N ASN A 98 15.91 0.29 -9.70
CA ASN A 98 14.78 0.90 -10.41
C ASN A 98 13.50 0.03 -10.38
N ARG A 99 13.28 -0.68 -9.29
CA ARG A 99 12.15 -1.58 -9.08
C ARG A 99 11.25 -1.16 -7.91
N LEU A 100 11.26 0.13 -7.53
CA LEU A 100 10.43 0.68 -6.46
C LEU A 100 9.54 1.79 -6.99
N TYR A 101 8.24 1.68 -6.73
CA TYR A 101 7.28 2.76 -6.86
C TYR A 101 6.50 2.93 -5.56
N MET A 102 6.28 4.16 -5.14
CA MET A 102 5.52 4.46 -3.93
C MET A 102 4.38 5.41 -4.24
N LEU A 103 3.19 5.04 -3.75
CA LEU A 103 2.06 5.94 -3.66
C LEU A 103 1.89 6.37 -2.20
N TYR A 104 1.20 7.48 -1.99
CA TYR A 104 0.76 7.83 -0.66
C TYR A 104 -0.70 7.41 -0.42
N GLY A 105 -1.00 7.05 0.82
CA GLY A 105 -2.35 6.91 1.33
C GLY A 105 -2.71 8.10 2.22
N ASN A 106 -3.77 7.97 3.02
CA ASN A 106 -4.15 9.05 3.93
C ASN A 106 -3.27 9.14 5.19
N HIS A 107 -2.66 8.03 5.65
CA HIS A 107 -1.78 8.05 6.82
C HIS A 107 -0.38 8.60 6.51
N ASP A 108 0.03 8.57 5.26
CA ASP A 108 1.36 9.02 4.84
C ASP A 108 1.35 10.04 3.67
N GLU A 109 0.22 10.73 3.43
CA GLU A 109 0.08 11.78 2.41
C GLU A 109 1.12 12.92 2.57
N ILE A 110 1.59 13.15 3.79
CA ILE A 110 2.66 14.11 4.05
C ILE A 110 3.90 13.86 3.18
N LYS A 111 4.17 12.60 2.78
CA LYS A 111 5.30 12.23 1.90
C LYS A 111 5.28 12.97 0.55
N ALA A 112 4.09 13.34 0.05
CA ALA A 112 3.94 14.09 -1.20
C ALA A 112 4.10 15.61 -1.01
N THR A 113 4.42 16.12 0.19
CA THR A 113 4.47 17.53 0.49
C THR A 113 5.89 18.10 0.57
N LYS A 114 6.01 19.42 0.33
CA LYS A 114 7.27 20.14 0.55
C LYS A 114 7.78 20.02 2.00
N LYS A 115 6.85 19.85 2.96
CA LYS A 115 7.21 19.68 4.38
C LYS A 115 8.01 18.40 4.60
N PHE A 116 7.59 17.29 3.99
CA PHE A 116 8.33 16.03 4.06
C PHE A 116 9.70 16.16 3.39
N LYS A 117 9.74 16.76 2.18
CA LYS A 117 11.02 17.01 1.51
C LYS A 117 11.98 17.80 2.40
N HIS A 118 11.52 18.88 3.03
CA HIS A 118 12.36 19.64 3.97
C HIS A 118 12.77 18.83 5.21
N MET A 119 11.94 17.89 5.65
CA MET A 119 12.30 16.99 6.75
C MET A 119 13.44 16.06 6.33
N ILE A 120 13.33 15.45 5.15
CA ILE A 120 14.39 14.59 4.59
C ILE A 120 15.69 15.39 4.36
N ASP A 121 15.60 16.60 3.81
CA ASP A 121 16.77 17.46 3.56
C ASP A 121 17.52 17.90 4.85
N ARG A 122 16.86 17.82 6.02
CA ARG A 122 17.48 18.13 7.34
C ARG A 122 18.15 16.93 7.99
N ILE A 123 17.85 15.72 7.54
CA ILE A 123 18.53 14.52 8.01
C ILE A 123 20.02 14.68 7.68
N ASP A 124 20.89 14.49 8.67
CA ASP A 124 22.30 14.79 8.56
C ASP A 124 22.95 13.99 7.43
N ARG A 125 23.46 14.74 6.43
CA ARG A 125 24.15 14.18 5.25
C ARG A 125 25.57 13.70 5.57
N ASN A 126 26.07 14.01 6.77
CA ASN A 126 27.45 13.67 7.16
C ASN A 126 27.62 12.18 7.51
N GLU A 127 26.52 11.45 7.69
CA GLU A 127 26.55 9.99 7.67
C GLU A 127 26.43 9.52 6.21
N GLU A 128 27.53 9.10 5.62
CA GLU A 128 27.61 8.58 4.24
C GLU A 128 26.61 7.43 3.95
N GLU A 129 25.91 6.93 4.97
CA GLU A 129 24.98 5.79 4.94
C GLU A 129 23.60 6.08 5.56
N ASN A 130 23.04 7.29 5.42
CA ASN A 130 21.67 7.51 5.91
C ASN A 130 20.64 6.91 4.94
N ASP A 131 20.15 5.71 5.27
CA ASP A 131 19.20 4.97 4.44
C ASP A 131 17.88 5.72 4.22
N VAL A 132 17.41 6.52 5.19
CA VAL A 132 16.17 7.31 5.07
C VAL A 132 16.36 8.41 4.04
N TYR A 133 17.45 9.15 4.14
CA TYR A 133 17.80 10.18 3.16
C TYR A 133 17.94 9.55 1.76
N ASN A 134 18.75 8.51 1.66
CA ASN A 134 19.01 7.83 0.38
C ASN A 134 17.74 7.23 -0.22
N LEU A 135 16.78 6.78 0.59
CA LEU A 135 15.51 6.25 0.09
C LEU A 135 14.61 7.36 -0.46
N PHE A 136 14.43 8.46 0.29
CA PHE A 136 13.37 9.44 0.00
C PHE A 136 13.82 10.71 -0.70
N HIS A 137 15.12 11.02 -0.71
CA HIS A 137 15.62 12.30 -1.23
C HIS A 137 15.15 12.62 -2.66
N ASP A 138 15.19 11.64 -3.55
CA ASP A 138 14.87 11.77 -4.98
C ASP A 138 13.79 10.78 -5.46
N LEU A 139 13.19 10.02 -4.54
CA LEU A 139 12.11 9.08 -4.88
C LEU A 139 10.81 9.86 -5.07
N PRO A 140 10.20 9.83 -6.27
CA PRO A 140 8.90 10.43 -6.47
C PRO A 140 7.81 9.62 -5.76
N ILE A 141 6.96 10.31 -5.00
CA ILE A 141 5.80 9.72 -4.33
C ILE A 141 4.54 10.16 -5.07
N TYR A 142 3.74 9.21 -5.54
CA TYR A 142 2.62 9.46 -6.44
C TYR A 142 1.26 9.38 -5.75
N GLU A 143 0.25 10.05 -6.29
CA GLU A 143 -1.16 9.85 -5.90
C GLU A 143 -1.77 8.62 -6.57
N GLY A 144 -1.29 8.28 -7.75
CA GLY A 144 -1.69 7.11 -8.51
C GLY A 144 -0.69 6.79 -9.62
N LEU A 145 -0.80 5.60 -10.18
CA LEU A 145 -0.01 5.13 -11.33
C LEU A 145 -0.96 4.52 -12.36
N VAL A 146 -0.58 4.59 -13.64
CA VAL A 146 -1.24 3.84 -14.71
C VAL A 146 -0.26 2.82 -15.27
N LEU A 147 -0.58 1.55 -15.15
CA LEU A 147 0.21 0.46 -15.70
C LEU A 147 -0.39 0.03 -17.05
N ASN A 148 0.40 0.10 -18.11
CA ASN A 148 0.02 -0.30 -19.46
C ASN A 148 0.60 -1.68 -19.76
N TYR A 149 -0.26 -2.69 -19.97
CA TYR A 149 0.15 -4.05 -20.30
C TYR A 149 0.05 -4.29 -21.80
N GLU A 150 1.21 -4.41 -22.46
CA GLU A 150 1.34 -4.78 -23.88
C GLU A 150 0.33 -4.06 -24.81
N ASP A 151 0.08 -2.79 -24.59
CA ASP A 151 -0.93 -1.96 -25.28
C ASP A 151 -2.38 -2.50 -25.25
N LEU A 152 -2.63 -3.55 -24.48
CA LEU A 152 -3.93 -4.22 -24.42
C LEU A 152 -4.80 -3.80 -23.24
N LYS A 153 -4.18 -3.59 -22.08
CA LYS A 153 -4.89 -3.31 -20.82
C LYS A 153 -4.18 -2.25 -20.01
N ARG A 154 -4.97 -1.34 -19.48
CA ARG A 154 -4.51 -0.34 -18.51
C ARG A 154 -5.03 -0.71 -17.13
N LEU A 155 -4.16 -0.72 -16.14
CA LEU A 155 -4.52 -0.84 -14.73
C LEU A 155 -4.27 0.49 -14.04
N PHE A 156 -5.28 1.10 -13.45
CA PHE A 156 -5.13 2.28 -12.62
C PHE A 156 -4.86 1.85 -11.18
N VAL A 157 -3.74 2.29 -10.62
CA VAL A 157 -3.30 1.94 -9.25
C VAL A 157 -3.44 3.17 -8.38
N ILE A 158 -4.17 3.04 -7.28
CA ILE A 158 -4.41 4.10 -6.29
C ILE A 158 -4.51 3.51 -4.90
N HIS A 159 -4.32 4.33 -3.85
CA HIS A 159 -4.61 3.84 -2.51
C HIS A 159 -6.11 3.61 -2.28
N GLY A 160 -6.98 4.53 -2.69
CA GLY A 160 -8.43 4.39 -2.56
C GLY A 160 -9.10 5.34 -1.57
N HIS A 161 -8.33 6.04 -0.72
CA HIS A 161 -8.84 7.06 0.21
C HIS A 161 -9.52 8.24 -0.49
N GLN A 162 -9.18 8.48 -1.77
CA GLN A 162 -9.71 9.58 -2.59
C GLN A 162 -11.24 9.60 -2.69
N VAL A 163 -11.89 8.43 -2.61
CA VAL A 163 -13.36 8.34 -2.62
C VAL A 163 -13.99 8.40 -1.23
N ASP A 164 -13.20 8.39 -0.18
CA ASP A 164 -13.65 8.60 1.19
C ASP A 164 -13.62 10.08 1.52
N LYS A 165 -14.77 10.75 1.39
CA LYS A 165 -14.90 12.21 1.57
C LYS A 165 -14.37 12.71 2.90
N ILE A 166 -14.45 11.92 3.95
CA ILE A 166 -13.98 12.31 5.28
C ILE A 166 -12.46 12.36 5.28
N ASN A 167 -11.82 11.31 4.80
CA ASN A 167 -10.36 11.23 4.79
C ASN A 167 -9.74 12.21 3.79
N TYR A 168 -10.36 12.41 2.62
CA TYR A 168 -9.81 13.29 1.58
C TYR A 168 -9.94 14.79 1.86
N ASN A 169 -11.03 15.25 2.49
CA ASN A 169 -11.28 16.70 2.68
C ASN A 169 -10.93 17.20 4.09
N LEU A 170 -10.89 16.31 5.09
CA LEU A 170 -10.68 16.67 6.51
C LEU A 170 -9.39 16.08 7.08
N GLU A 171 -8.49 15.63 6.24
CA GLU A 171 -7.29 14.93 6.64
C GLU A 171 -6.40 15.70 7.65
N PRO A 172 -6.10 17.00 7.50
CA PRO A 172 -5.31 17.72 8.50
C PRO A 172 -5.95 17.71 9.88
N PHE A 173 -7.30 17.80 9.93
CA PHE A 173 -8.06 17.75 11.18
C PHE A 173 -8.17 16.32 11.71
N ALA A 174 -8.39 15.34 10.84
CA ALA A 174 -8.44 13.94 11.21
C ALA A 174 -7.09 13.45 11.75
N SER A 175 -5.97 13.80 11.14
CA SER A 175 -4.63 13.46 11.61
C SER A 175 -4.32 14.08 12.97
N PHE A 176 -4.77 15.32 13.21
CA PHE A 176 -4.63 15.97 14.52
C PHE A 176 -5.40 15.21 15.60
N ILE A 177 -6.67 14.86 15.35
CA ILE A 177 -7.49 14.11 16.31
C ILE A 177 -6.88 12.74 16.59
N VAL A 178 -6.48 12.00 15.57
CA VAL A 178 -5.86 10.68 15.75
C VAL A 178 -4.56 10.79 16.53
N ARG A 179 -3.71 11.77 16.21
CA ARG A 179 -2.41 11.93 16.87
C ARG A 179 -2.51 12.32 18.35
N TYR A 180 -3.41 13.23 18.70
CA TYR A 180 -3.43 13.81 20.05
C TYR A 180 -4.56 13.27 20.91
N VAL A 181 -5.72 13.01 20.35
CA VAL A 181 -6.89 12.55 21.11
C VAL A 181 -6.95 11.03 21.19
N TRP A 182 -6.92 10.38 20.01
CA TRP A 182 -7.05 8.93 19.98
C TRP A 182 -5.81 8.20 20.47
N SER A 183 -4.61 8.71 20.19
CA SER A 183 -3.37 8.13 20.72
C SER A 183 -3.34 8.18 22.26
N PHE A 184 -3.86 9.27 22.87
CA PHE A 184 -4.00 9.36 24.31
C PHE A 184 -5.02 8.33 24.85
N LEU A 185 -6.17 8.21 24.20
CA LEU A 185 -7.22 7.26 24.60
C LEU A 185 -6.79 5.79 24.43
N GLU A 186 -6.08 5.47 23.33
CA GLU A 186 -5.54 4.14 23.10
C GLU A 186 -4.46 3.77 24.14
N GLY A 187 -3.54 4.70 24.40
CA GLY A 187 -2.40 4.46 25.28
C GLY A 187 -2.74 4.43 26.77
N HIS A 188 -3.73 5.18 27.22
CA HIS A 188 -4.04 5.34 28.65
C HIS A 188 -5.34 4.64 29.09
N LEU A 189 -6.31 4.52 28.18
CA LEU A 189 -7.64 3.99 28.52
C LEU A 189 -8.00 2.71 27.74
N GLY A 190 -7.11 2.22 26.88
CA GLY A 190 -7.33 1.00 26.08
C GLY A 190 -8.43 1.10 25.01
N PHE A 191 -8.93 2.32 24.75
CA PHE A 191 -9.93 2.54 23.70
C PHE A 191 -9.29 2.47 22.32
N LYS A 192 -9.67 1.51 21.49
CA LYS A 192 -9.21 1.42 20.10
C LYS A 192 -9.99 2.38 19.21
N ASN A 193 -9.28 3.06 18.28
CA ASN A 193 -9.88 4.02 17.36
C ASN A 193 -10.94 3.36 16.46
N GLY A 194 -12.22 3.62 16.73
CA GLY A 194 -13.36 3.11 15.97
C GLY A 194 -13.71 3.93 14.70
N THR A 195 -13.04 5.06 14.46
CA THR A 195 -13.39 5.98 13.35
C THR A 195 -12.72 5.64 12.04
N SER A 196 -11.66 4.82 12.04
CA SER A 196 -10.98 4.38 10.82
C SER A 196 -11.96 3.62 9.89
N PRO A 197 -12.01 3.94 8.57
CA PRO A 197 -12.76 3.17 7.60
C PRO A 197 -12.41 1.68 7.65
N ALA A 198 -11.14 1.36 7.88
CA ALA A 198 -10.63 0.00 7.99
C ALA A 198 -11.27 -0.82 9.13
N ARG A 199 -11.81 -0.19 10.18
CA ARG A 199 -12.50 -0.87 11.31
C ARG A 199 -14.00 -0.99 11.12
N SER A 200 -14.63 -0.17 10.25
CA SER A 200 -16.09 -0.20 10.03
C SER A 200 -16.44 -0.94 8.74
N ASN A 201 -17.01 -2.14 8.85
CA ASN A 201 -17.48 -2.92 7.69
C ASN A 201 -18.42 -2.12 6.77
N THR A 202 -19.27 -1.27 7.32
CA THR A 202 -20.19 -0.45 6.53
C THR A 202 -19.46 0.63 5.74
N LYS A 203 -18.45 1.28 6.33
CA LYS A 203 -17.65 2.30 5.65
C LYS A 203 -16.80 1.67 4.54
N ARG A 204 -16.12 0.55 4.81
CA ARG A 204 -15.35 -0.21 3.80
C ARG A 204 -16.22 -0.59 2.59
N LYS A 205 -17.39 -1.17 2.83
CA LYS A 205 -18.33 -1.52 1.74
C LYS A 205 -18.76 -0.31 0.91
N LYS A 206 -18.90 0.87 1.52
CA LYS A 206 -19.24 2.10 0.78
C LYS A 206 -18.09 2.57 -0.11
N VAL A 207 -16.84 2.48 0.36
CA VAL A 207 -15.65 2.81 -0.41
C VAL A 207 -15.52 1.83 -1.58
N ASP A 208 -15.53 0.52 -1.32
CA ASP A 208 -15.48 -0.52 -2.35
C ASP A 208 -16.56 -0.31 -3.43
N LYS A 209 -17.80 -0.01 -3.00
CA LYS A 209 -18.91 0.25 -3.94
C LYS A 209 -18.65 1.46 -4.84
N LYS A 210 -18.09 2.54 -4.30
CA LYS A 210 -17.76 3.74 -5.09
C LYS A 210 -16.65 3.45 -6.11
N LEU A 211 -15.60 2.72 -5.70
CA LEU A 211 -14.52 2.31 -6.60
C LEU A 211 -15.07 1.43 -7.73
N GLN A 212 -15.87 0.42 -7.40
CA GLN A 212 -16.52 -0.43 -8.40
C GLN A 212 -17.45 0.34 -9.36
N GLN A 213 -18.22 1.32 -8.84
CA GLN A 213 -19.05 2.17 -9.69
C GLN A 213 -18.21 2.98 -10.68
N TRP A 214 -17.08 3.54 -10.22
CA TRP A 214 -16.18 4.27 -11.08
C TRP A 214 -15.54 3.37 -12.15
N VAL A 215 -15.10 2.17 -11.78
CA VAL A 215 -14.58 1.15 -12.73
C VAL A 215 -15.62 0.88 -13.83
N LYS A 216 -16.87 0.65 -13.44
CA LYS A 216 -17.95 0.38 -14.39
C LYS A 216 -18.23 1.57 -15.32
N LEU A 217 -18.27 2.80 -14.78
CA LEU A 217 -18.59 4.00 -15.56
C LEU A 217 -17.47 4.42 -16.52
N ASN A 218 -16.20 4.18 -16.14
CA ASN A 218 -15.04 4.63 -16.92
C ASN A 218 -14.39 3.49 -17.72
N ASN A 219 -14.91 2.29 -17.59
CA ASN A 219 -14.36 1.11 -18.27
C ASN A 219 -12.86 0.93 -17.99
N GLN A 220 -12.44 1.16 -16.74
CA GLN A 220 -11.04 1.22 -16.34
C GLN A 220 -10.79 0.37 -15.09
N PRO A 221 -10.04 -0.74 -15.20
CA PRO A 221 -9.66 -1.56 -14.04
C PRO A 221 -8.86 -0.79 -13.00
N ILE A 222 -9.09 -1.09 -11.71
CA ILE A 222 -8.39 -0.48 -10.58
C ILE A 222 -7.76 -1.56 -9.71
N VAL A 223 -6.50 -1.31 -9.28
CA VAL A 223 -5.87 -1.95 -8.12
C VAL A 223 -5.83 -0.94 -6.99
N ALA A 224 -6.31 -1.31 -5.80
CA ALA A 224 -6.37 -0.41 -4.64
C ALA A 224 -6.06 -1.13 -3.32
N GLY A 225 -5.84 -0.35 -2.24
CA GLY A 225 -5.74 -0.74 -0.84
C GLY A 225 -6.86 -0.15 0.02
N HIS A 226 -6.49 0.52 1.12
CA HIS A 226 -7.31 1.36 2.00
C HIS A 226 -8.43 0.66 2.77
N THR A 227 -9.14 -0.26 2.17
CA THR A 227 -10.27 -0.93 2.83
C THR A 227 -9.85 -2.16 3.62
N HIS A 228 -8.59 -2.59 3.51
CA HIS A 228 -8.02 -3.79 4.14
C HIS A 228 -8.81 -5.06 3.82
N ARG A 229 -9.47 -5.09 2.67
CA ARG A 229 -10.30 -6.23 2.23
C ARG A 229 -9.78 -6.77 0.92
N SER A 230 -8.89 -7.73 1.03
CA SER A 230 -8.33 -8.38 -0.16
C SER A 230 -9.43 -8.89 -1.10
N ARG A 231 -9.28 -8.58 -2.40
CA ARG A 231 -10.22 -8.96 -3.43
C ARG A 231 -9.52 -9.22 -4.76
N LEU A 232 -9.77 -10.37 -5.33
CA LEU A 232 -9.54 -10.68 -6.73
C LEU A 232 -10.89 -11.08 -7.35
N PRO A 233 -11.48 -10.25 -8.22
CA PRO A 233 -12.74 -10.59 -8.88
C PRO A 233 -12.55 -11.74 -9.87
N GLN A 234 -13.62 -12.43 -10.23
CA GLN A 234 -13.64 -13.33 -11.40
C GLN A 234 -13.58 -12.50 -12.69
N PRO A 235 -13.14 -13.08 -13.83
CA PRO A 235 -13.02 -12.34 -15.09
C PRO A 235 -14.30 -11.71 -15.62
N ASP A 236 -15.49 -12.25 -15.24
CA ASP A 236 -16.82 -11.74 -15.58
C ASP A 236 -17.36 -10.71 -14.56
N GLU A 237 -16.66 -10.47 -13.46
CA GLU A 237 -17.01 -9.46 -12.48
C GLU A 237 -16.35 -8.11 -12.80
N ILE A 238 -16.77 -7.07 -12.07
CA ILE A 238 -16.16 -5.72 -12.15
C ILE A 238 -14.67 -5.81 -11.76
N PRO A 239 -13.73 -5.40 -12.64
CA PRO A 239 -12.29 -5.51 -12.42
C PRO A 239 -11.77 -4.47 -11.41
N TYR A 240 -12.23 -4.61 -10.17
CA TYR A 240 -11.76 -3.91 -8.98
C TYR A 240 -11.00 -4.90 -8.10
N PHE A 241 -9.70 -4.72 -8.03
CA PHE A 241 -8.77 -5.52 -7.25
C PHE A 241 -8.41 -4.76 -5.96
N ASN A 242 -8.22 -5.50 -4.86
CA ASN A 242 -7.73 -4.92 -3.62
C ASN A 242 -6.68 -5.86 -3.00
N ASP A 243 -5.51 -5.34 -2.68
CA ASP A 243 -4.37 -6.10 -2.18
C ASP A 243 -4.52 -6.48 -0.68
N GLY A 244 -5.48 -5.88 0.01
CA GLY A 244 -5.75 -6.15 1.42
C GLY A 244 -4.93 -5.26 2.35
N CYS A 245 -4.10 -5.84 3.22
CA CYS A 245 -3.22 -5.09 4.13
C CYS A 245 -2.16 -5.97 4.79
N CYS A 246 -1.26 -5.33 5.53
CA CYS A 246 -0.22 -5.98 6.35
C CYS A 246 -0.57 -6.12 7.83
N ILE A 247 -1.73 -5.59 8.27
CA ILE A 247 -2.07 -5.49 9.70
C ILE A 247 -3.12 -6.50 10.20
N HIS A 248 -3.59 -7.39 9.33
CA HIS A 248 -4.43 -8.50 9.81
C HIS A 248 -3.59 -9.49 10.64
N PRO A 249 -4.15 -10.03 11.74
CA PRO A 249 -3.39 -10.92 12.61
C PRO A 249 -2.72 -12.07 11.85
N TYR A 250 -1.41 -12.18 12.02
CA TYR A 250 -0.56 -13.27 11.50
C TYR A 250 -0.60 -13.45 9.98
N SER A 251 -0.93 -12.40 9.23
CA SER A 251 -0.94 -12.48 7.76
C SER A 251 -0.72 -11.14 7.08
N VAL A 252 -0.08 -11.19 5.92
CA VAL A 252 0.09 -10.10 4.97
C VAL A 252 -0.54 -10.54 3.66
N SER A 253 -1.28 -9.67 2.99
CA SER A 253 -1.80 -9.93 1.66
C SER A 253 -1.15 -9.03 0.62
N SER A 254 -1.15 -9.48 -0.62
CA SER A 254 -0.56 -8.78 -1.76
C SER A 254 -1.24 -9.23 -3.06
N ILE A 255 -1.16 -8.38 -4.07
CA ILE A 255 -1.48 -8.78 -5.44
C ILE A 255 -0.17 -8.94 -6.20
N GLU A 256 -0.07 -9.98 -7.01
CA GLU A 256 1.05 -10.22 -7.90
C GLU A 256 0.60 -10.26 -9.35
N ILE A 257 1.45 -9.72 -10.24
CA ILE A 257 1.38 -9.95 -11.67
C ILE A 257 2.66 -10.66 -12.09
N GLU A 258 2.51 -11.82 -12.69
CA GLU A 258 3.62 -12.60 -13.26
C GLU A 258 3.14 -13.35 -14.49
N LYS A 259 3.92 -13.31 -15.59
CA LYS A 259 3.59 -13.95 -16.88
C LYS A 259 2.20 -13.56 -17.41
N GLY A 260 1.84 -12.28 -17.26
CA GLY A 260 0.54 -11.74 -17.67
C GLY A 260 -0.66 -12.22 -16.85
N LYS A 261 -0.42 -12.89 -15.72
CA LYS A 261 -1.45 -13.38 -14.80
C LYS A 261 -1.45 -12.57 -13.52
N ILE A 262 -2.64 -12.26 -13.01
CA ILE A 262 -2.84 -11.61 -11.72
C ILE A 262 -3.28 -12.64 -10.68
N SER A 263 -2.72 -12.53 -9.48
CA SER A 263 -2.99 -13.42 -8.35
C SER A 263 -3.12 -12.64 -7.06
N LEU A 264 -4.00 -13.07 -6.18
CA LEU A 264 -4.09 -12.62 -4.80
C LEU A 264 -3.34 -13.60 -3.91
N ILE A 265 -2.39 -13.07 -3.14
CA ILE A 265 -1.47 -13.84 -2.32
C ILE A 265 -1.75 -13.57 -0.85
N LYS A 266 -1.59 -14.60 -0.05
CA LYS A 266 -1.53 -14.54 1.40
C LYS A 266 -0.20 -15.08 1.89
N TRP A 267 0.50 -14.27 2.67
CA TRP A 267 1.66 -14.66 3.44
C TRP A 267 1.23 -14.89 4.87
N SER A 268 1.51 -16.05 5.44
CA SER A 268 1.11 -16.36 6.82
C SER A 268 2.06 -17.34 7.49
N ILE A 269 2.07 -17.31 8.82
CA ILE A 269 2.84 -18.27 9.62
C ILE A 269 2.10 -19.61 9.60
N LYS A 270 2.83 -20.68 9.31
CA LYS A 270 2.36 -22.07 9.38
C LYS A 270 3.33 -22.90 10.23
N SER A 271 2.78 -23.83 10.97
CA SER A 271 3.58 -24.86 11.66
C SER A 271 3.84 -26.02 10.70
N LEU A 272 5.09 -26.46 10.66
CA LEU A 272 5.46 -27.72 10.03
C LEU A 272 5.16 -28.88 10.98
N GLU A 273 5.16 -30.12 10.47
CA GLU A 273 4.93 -31.34 11.28
C GLU A 273 5.91 -31.48 12.44
N ASN A 274 7.14 -31.00 12.29
CA ASN A 274 8.16 -30.97 13.33
C ASN A 274 8.05 -29.83 14.32
N GLY A 275 6.95 -29.02 14.27
CA GLY A 275 6.69 -27.87 15.15
C GLY A 275 7.41 -26.57 14.74
N VAL A 276 8.25 -26.58 13.72
CA VAL A 276 8.94 -25.37 13.24
C VAL A 276 7.92 -24.43 12.59
N LEU A 277 7.96 -23.15 12.99
CA LEU A 277 7.16 -22.11 12.36
C LEU A 277 7.86 -21.59 11.11
N THR A 278 7.11 -21.46 10.02
CA THR A 278 7.60 -20.91 8.75
C THR A 278 6.59 -19.94 8.15
N VAL A 279 7.08 -18.94 7.42
CA VAL A 279 6.21 -18.07 6.61
C VAL A 279 5.98 -18.74 5.28
N ARG A 280 4.71 -18.92 4.92
CA ARG A 280 4.31 -19.49 3.61
C ARG A 280 3.60 -18.46 2.76
N ARG A 281 3.90 -18.51 1.46
CA ARG A 281 3.18 -17.85 0.39
C ARG A 281 2.11 -18.81 -0.15
N GLU A 282 0.86 -18.36 -0.13
CA GLU A 282 -0.30 -19.12 -0.63
C GLU A 282 -1.05 -18.25 -1.65
N ILE A 283 -1.40 -18.83 -2.81
CA ILE A 283 -2.31 -18.20 -3.77
C ILE A 283 -3.72 -18.43 -3.25
N ILE A 284 -4.42 -17.36 -2.89
CA ILE A 284 -5.79 -17.42 -2.37
C ILE A 284 -6.84 -16.93 -3.38
N GLY A 285 -6.40 -16.42 -4.54
CA GLY A 285 -7.22 -16.06 -5.67
C GLY A 285 -6.40 -16.03 -6.96
N GLY A 286 -6.99 -16.43 -8.08
CA GLY A 286 -6.28 -16.62 -9.35
C GLY A 286 -5.41 -17.89 -9.36
N PRO A 287 -4.37 -17.97 -10.24
CA PRO A 287 -3.92 -16.96 -11.19
C PRO A 287 -4.85 -16.80 -12.40
N GLU A 288 -5.24 -15.59 -12.72
CA GLU A 288 -6.10 -15.26 -13.86
C GLU A 288 -5.34 -14.41 -14.89
N LEU A 289 -5.56 -14.67 -16.19
CA LEU A 289 -4.96 -13.83 -17.24
C LEU A 289 -5.55 -12.41 -17.20
N LEU A 290 -4.71 -11.39 -17.20
CA LEU A 290 -5.14 -9.98 -17.22
C LEU A 290 -6.06 -9.68 -18.42
N VAL A 291 -5.79 -10.32 -19.57
CA VAL A 291 -6.58 -10.13 -20.79
C VAL A 291 -8.00 -10.69 -20.69
N ASN A 292 -8.26 -11.59 -19.74
CA ASN A 292 -9.60 -12.19 -19.55
C ASN A 292 -10.57 -11.22 -18.84
N TYR A 293 -10.07 -10.22 -18.14
CA TYR A 293 -10.93 -9.22 -17.50
C TYR A 293 -11.54 -8.32 -18.57
N LYS A 294 -12.72 -8.72 -19.02
CA LYS A 294 -13.50 -7.91 -19.95
C LYS A 294 -14.03 -6.70 -19.19
N ILE A 295 -13.83 -5.56 -19.77
CA ILE A 295 -14.47 -4.35 -19.31
C ILE A 295 -15.87 -4.37 -19.90
N ILE A 296 -16.88 -4.44 -19.05
CA ILE A 296 -18.29 -4.53 -19.42
C ILE A 296 -18.85 -3.13 -19.69
#